data_8f59d9df1bbd22ce7fca5ad94369e527
#
_entry.id   8f59d9df1bbd22ce7fca5ad94369e527
#
_cell.length_a   1.000
_cell.length_b   1.000
_cell.length_c   1.000
_cell.angle_alpha   90.00
_cell.angle_beta   90.00
_cell.angle_gamma   90.00
#
_symmetry.space_group_name_H-M   'P 1'
#
loop_
_entity.id
_entity.type
_entity.pdbx_description
1 polymer ?
#
loop_
_entity_poly.entity_id
_entity_poly.type
_entity_poly.pdbx_seq_one_letter_code
_entity_poly.pdbx_strand_id
1 'polypeptide(L)'
;MYKNSKLRDYIIKYFLITIVSVSLAESIISYALNRWIFPIMELLQDNGSNMERLTLSEISAFFAIAILHSSLNFISNFAPAPVKGAIASLAEKSENYVMLKYPGLGDKILWSHESTNKIVMLILFLVVILIIYLVPYILGIFIFSKTVIKKVREMEQKQEEERQEFDRKRNLLLSDIAHDLRTPITTISGYAKAINDGMITDKEKQKEYLDIIQSKSKRMNDLIELLFEYVKIDSEGFKLEKEEYDLIELLRENAALMYTDIEDAQMEFVIDIPEESQIVEVDKLQFSRVITNLIVNAIRHNEENTIIKLSLKKYPGLVIIDIADNGREIPKDIQENIFEPFSRGDKSRNSKGGTGLGLSIAQKIINMHGWEINLNTNYPEYTKAFEIKVPIS
;
A
#
# COMPACT_ATOMS: atom_id res chain seq x y z
N MET A 1 -1.18 6.88 -5.77
CA MET A 1 -1.77 6.60 -7.10
C MET A 1 -1.64 5.14 -7.56
N TYR A 2 -0.50 4.50 -7.41
CA TYR A 2 -0.23 3.10 -7.85
C TYR A 2 -1.08 2.01 -7.14
N LYS A 3 -1.40 2.22 -5.86
CA LYS A 3 -2.17 1.24 -5.03
C LYS A 3 -3.64 1.14 -5.48
N ASN A 4 -4.23 2.26 -5.95
CA ASN A 4 -5.60 2.29 -6.47
C ASN A 4 -5.74 1.59 -7.85
N SER A 5 -4.69 1.54 -8.66
CA SER A 5 -4.71 0.84 -9.94
C SER A 5 -4.80 -0.67 -9.76
N LYS A 6 -4.03 -1.26 -8.84
CA LYS A 6 -4.06 -2.71 -8.55
C LYS A 6 -5.42 -3.20 -8.04
N LEU A 7 -6.09 -2.42 -7.18
CA LEU A 7 -7.43 -2.76 -6.69
C LEU A 7 -8.46 -2.67 -7.82
N ARG A 8 -8.39 -1.61 -8.63
CA ARG A 8 -9.25 -1.44 -9.81
C ARG A 8 -9.11 -2.61 -10.79
N ASP A 9 -7.87 -2.99 -11.10
CA ASP A 9 -7.60 -4.08 -12.05
C ASP A 9 -8.07 -5.43 -11.50
N TYR A 10 -7.95 -5.65 -10.18
CA TYR A 10 -8.50 -6.81 -9.50
C TYR A 10 -10.03 -6.85 -9.59
N ILE A 11 -10.72 -5.73 -9.29
CA ILE A 11 -12.18 -5.64 -9.37
C ILE A 11 -12.66 -5.88 -10.81
N ILE A 12 -12.03 -5.25 -11.80
CA ILE A 12 -12.37 -5.43 -13.22
C ILE A 12 -12.20 -6.89 -13.65
N LYS A 13 -11.07 -7.52 -13.27
CA LYS A 13 -10.81 -8.94 -13.58
C LYS A 13 -11.90 -9.86 -13.04
N TYR A 14 -12.25 -9.74 -11.76
CA TYR A 14 -13.25 -10.60 -11.14
C TYR A 14 -14.67 -10.28 -11.61
N PHE A 15 -14.96 -9.04 -11.93
CA PHE A 15 -16.21 -8.64 -12.57
C PHE A 15 -16.40 -9.31 -13.94
N LEU A 16 -15.35 -9.28 -14.79
CA LEU A 16 -15.38 -9.97 -16.10
C LEU A 16 -15.54 -11.48 -15.96
N ILE A 17 -14.81 -12.10 -15.00
CA ILE A 17 -14.95 -13.53 -14.72
C ILE A 17 -16.38 -13.86 -14.30
N THR A 18 -16.99 -13.04 -13.45
CA THR A 18 -18.38 -13.23 -12.99
C THR A 18 -19.38 -13.12 -14.16
N ILE A 19 -19.23 -12.13 -15.03
CA ILE A 19 -20.07 -11.99 -16.22
C ILE A 19 -19.96 -13.21 -17.12
N VAL A 20 -18.75 -13.65 -17.44
CA VAL A 20 -18.52 -14.84 -18.29
C VAL A 20 -19.12 -16.10 -17.66
N SER A 21 -18.95 -16.27 -16.35
CA SER A 21 -19.50 -17.44 -15.62
C SER A 21 -21.03 -17.44 -15.61
N VAL A 22 -21.66 -16.28 -15.40
CA VAL A 22 -23.13 -16.14 -15.44
C VAL A 22 -23.65 -16.38 -16.85
N SER A 23 -23.02 -15.81 -17.89
CA SER A 23 -23.40 -16.01 -19.29
C SER A 23 -23.27 -17.48 -19.72
N LEU A 24 -22.22 -18.17 -19.25
CA LEU A 24 -22.06 -19.60 -19.51
C LEU A 24 -23.17 -20.42 -18.84
N ALA A 25 -23.48 -20.12 -17.57
CA ALA A 25 -24.56 -20.78 -16.84
C ALA A 25 -25.91 -20.56 -17.51
N GLU A 26 -26.18 -19.33 -17.95
CA GLU A 26 -27.40 -18.99 -18.71
C GLU A 26 -27.51 -19.77 -20.03
N SER A 27 -26.41 -19.90 -20.78
CA SER A 27 -26.36 -20.67 -22.02
C SER A 27 -26.63 -22.17 -21.77
N ILE A 28 -26.11 -22.73 -20.68
CA ILE A 28 -26.37 -24.11 -20.28
C ILE A 28 -27.83 -24.32 -19.91
N ILE A 29 -28.40 -23.39 -19.12
CA ILE A 29 -29.81 -23.41 -18.71
C ILE A 29 -30.71 -23.33 -19.95
N SER A 30 -30.43 -22.40 -20.83
CA SER A 30 -31.20 -22.21 -22.09
C SER A 30 -31.13 -23.46 -22.97
N TYR A 31 -29.94 -24.08 -23.12
CA TYR A 31 -29.77 -25.33 -23.86
C TYR A 31 -30.58 -26.47 -23.21
N ALA A 32 -30.52 -26.64 -21.90
CA ALA A 32 -31.25 -27.66 -21.18
C ALA A 32 -32.77 -27.47 -21.28
N LEU A 33 -33.29 -26.26 -21.17
CA LEU A 33 -34.70 -25.92 -21.34
C LEU A 33 -35.17 -26.26 -22.77
N ASN A 34 -34.40 -25.84 -23.77
CA ASN A 34 -34.74 -26.11 -25.17
C ASN A 34 -34.71 -27.61 -25.49
N ARG A 35 -33.70 -28.33 -24.95
CA ARG A 35 -33.50 -29.76 -25.30
C ARG A 35 -34.47 -30.71 -24.61
N TRP A 36 -34.83 -30.39 -23.35
CA TRP A 36 -35.57 -31.35 -22.51
C TRP A 36 -36.97 -30.89 -22.16
N ILE A 37 -37.22 -29.61 -21.91
CA ILE A 37 -38.49 -29.09 -21.35
C ILE A 37 -39.48 -28.73 -22.44
N PHE A 38 -39.02 -27.98 -23.46
CA PHE A 38 -39.94 -27.58 -24.55
C PHE A 38 -40.52 -28.76 -25.36
N PRO A 39 -39.75 -29.81 -25.69
CA PRO A 39 -40.33 -30.97 -26.38
C PRO A 39 -41.34 -31.75 -25.55
N ILE A 40 -41.19 -31.80 -24.22
CA ILE A 40 -42.18 -32.40 -23.30
C ILE A 40 -43.46 -31.58 -23.30
N MET A 41 -43.36 -30.23 -23.32
CA MET A 41 -44.53 -29.35 -23.43
C MET A 41 -45.23 -29.53 -24.79
N GLU A 42 -44.50 -29.68 -25.88
CA GLU A 42 -45.03 -29.94 -27.21
C GLU A 42 -45.81 -31.27 -27.28
N LEU A 43 -45.25 -32.33 -26.63
CA LEU A 43 -45.94 -33.64 -26.50
C LEU A 43 -47.22 -33.62 -25.64
N LEU A 44 -47.24 -32.74 -24.60
CA LEU A 44 -48.43 -32.54 -23.77
C LEU A 44 -49.53 -31.72 -24.48
N GLN A 45 -49.17 -30.99 -25.52
CA GLN A 45 -50.04 -30.14 -26.31
C GLN A 45 -50.64 -30.89 -27.54
N ASP A 46 -50.02 -32.01 -27.98
CA ASP A 46 -50.36 -32.69 -29.23
C ASP A 46 -51.62 -33.61 -29.18
N ASN A 47 -52.38 -33.55 -28.09
CA ASN A 47 -53.68 -34.24 -28.03
C ASN A 47 -54.83 -33.44 -28.68
N GLY A 48 -54.60 -33.01 -29.91
CA GLY A 48 -55.62 -32.60 -30.88
C GLY A 48 -55.91 -31.12 -31.01
N SER A 49 -55.28 -30.46 -31.91
CA SER A 49 -55.77 -29.54 -32.93
C SER A 49 -54.59 -28.75 -33.57
N ASN A 50 -54.71 -28.39 -34.84
CA ASN A 50 -53.79 -27.57 -35.63
C ASN A 50 -53.56 -26.19 -34.93
N MET A 51 -52.56 -26.13 -34.09
CA MET A 51 -52.10 -24.88 -33.53
C MET A 51 -50.90 -24.42 -34.36
N GLU A 52 -51.01 -23.32 -35.10
CA GLU A 52 -49.90 -22.64 -35.74
C GLU A 52 -48.78 -22.44 -34.71
N ARG A 53 -47.51 -22.71 -35.13
CA ARG A 53 -46.32 -22.57 -34.27
C ARG A 53 -46.18 -21.13 -33.82
N LEU A 54 -46.68 -20.83 -32.60
CA LEU A 54 -46.45 -19.52 -31.97
C LEU A 54 -44.98 -19.39 -31.59
N THR A 55 -44.39 -18.27 -31.92
CA THR A 55 -43.04 -17.93 -31.49
C THR A 55 -43.02 -17.64 -29.98
N LEU A 56 -41.82 -17.82 -29.32
CA LEU A 56 -41.62 -17.57 -27.91
C LEU A 56 -42.06 -16.14 -27.52
N SER A 57 -41.84 -15.17 -28.42
CA SER A 57 -42.24 -13.77 -28.24
C SER A 57 -43.79 -13.58 -28.26
N GLU A 58 -44.49 -14.36 -29.07
CA GLU A 58 -45.96 -14.33 -29.14
C GLU A 58 -46.58 -15.00 -27.94
N ILE A 59 -46.00 -16.10 -27.47
CA ILE A 59 -46.40 -16.77 -26.21
C ILE A 59 -46.18 -15.84 -25.02
N SER A 60 -45.02 -15.16 -24.92
CA SER A 60 -44.74 -14.22 -23.83
C SER A 60 -45.67 -13.00 -23.86
N ALA A 61 -45.96 -12.46 -25.03
CA ALA A 61 -46.92 -11.35 -25.19
C ALA A 61 -48.36 -11.75 -24.82
N PHE A 62 -48.81 -12.94 -25.24
CA PHE A 62 -50.09 -13.51 -24.82
C PHE A 62 -50.20 -13.60 -23.28
N PHE A 63 -49.16 -14.15 -22.60
CA PHE A 63 -49.20 -14.26 -21.15
C PHE A 63 -49.14 -12.92 -20.44
N ALA A 64 -48.36 -11.95 -20.92
CA ALA A 64 -48.34 -10.60 -20.36
C ALA A 64 -49.72 -9.95 -20.40
N ILE A 65 -50.45 -10.11 -21.50
CA ILE A 65 -51.80 -9.56 -21.67
C ILE A 65 -52.81 -10.34 -20.83
N ALA A 66 -52.70 -11.67 -20.72
CA ALA A 66 -53.54 -12.50 -19.88
C ALA A 66 -53.39 -12.17 -18.38
N ILE A 67 -52.15 -11.94 -17.92
CA ILE A 67 -51.83 -11.47 -16.56
C ILE A 67 -52.45 -10.09 -16.34
N LEU A 68 -52.26 -9.16 -17.29
CA LEU A 68 -52.85 -7.83 -17.22
C LEU A 68 -54.40 -7.88 -17.10
N HIS A 69 -55.03 -8.68 -17.94
CA HIS A 69 -56.50 -8.89 -17.89
C HIS A 69 -56.95 -9.44 -16.52
N SER A 70 -56.33 -10.49 -16.06
CA SER A 70 -56.63 -11.12 -14.75
C SER A 70 -56.42 -10.14 -13.59
N SER A 71 -55.33 -9.35 -13.64
CA SER A 71 -55.04 -8.33 -12.65
C SER A 71 -56.07 -7.20 -12.65
N LEU A 72 -56.48 -6.73 -13.84
CA LEU A 72 -57.52 -5.70 -13.98
C LEU A 72 -58.86 -6.20 -13.44
N ASN A 73 -59.25 -7.44 -13.75
CA ASN A 73 -60.46 -8.06 -13.20
C ASN A 73 -60.41 -8.21 -11.68
N PHE A 74 -59.30 -8.65 -11.14
CA PHE A 74 -59.13 -8.73 -9.70
C PHE A 74 -59.26 -7.36 -9.03
N ILE A 75 -58.55 -6.34 -9.55
CA ILE A 75 -58.58 -4.97 -9.02
C ILE A 75 -60.00 -4.40 -9.14
N SER A 76 -60.73 -4.68 -10.24
CA SER A 76 -62.10 -4.17 -10.45
C SER A 76 -63.07 -4.64 -9.37
N ASN A 77 -62.85 -5.86 -8.77
CA ASN A 77 -63.69 -6.37 -7.70
C ASN A 77 -63.58 -5.57 -6.39
N PHE A 78 -62.46 -4.92 -6.16
CA PHE A 78 -62.17 -4.12 -4.96
C PHE A 78 -62.23 -2.61 -5.22
N ALA A 79 -62.44 -2.19 -6.48
CA ALA A 79 -62.43 -0.77 -6.86
C ALA A 79 -63.70 -0.02 -6.44
N PRO A 80 -63.60 1.24 -6.00
CA PRO A 80 -64.76 2.10 -5.75
C PRO A 80 -65.60 2.28 -7.00
N ALA A 81 -66.93 2.45 -6.82
CA ALA A 81 -67.98 2.52 -7.90
C ALA A 81 -67.61 3.44 -9.10
N PRO A 82 -67.01 4.64 -8.91
CA PRO A 82 -66.69 5.51 -10.05
C PRO A 82 -65.54 5.02 -10.91
N VAL A 83 -64.64 4.19 -10.35
CA VAL A 83 -63.41 3.68 -11.03
C VAL A 83 -63.65 2.27 -11.57
N LYS A 84 -64.54 1.50 -10.97
CA LYS A 84 -64.88 0.13 -11.34
C LYS A 84 -65.23 -0.04 -12.81
N GLY A 85 -66.05 0.85 -13.35
CA GLY A 85 -66.43 0.83 -14.77
C GLY A 85 -65.27 1.04 -15.73
N ALA A 86 -64.36 1.96 -15.40
CA ALA A 86 -63.16 2.21 -16.21
C ALA A 86 -62.20 1.01 -16.23
N ILE A 87 -61.97 0.38 -15.07
CA ILE A 87 -61.09 -0.82 -14.95
C ILE A 87 -61.73 -2.01 -15.67
N ALA A 88 -63.03 -2.23 -15.55
CA ALA A 88 -63.76 -3.28 -16.26
C ALA A 88 -63.66 -3.11 -17.78
N SER A 89 -63.87 -1.85 -18.28
CA SER A 89 -63.69 -1.54 -19.71
C SER A 89 -62.26 -1.78 -20.22
N LEU A 90 -61.22 -1.52 -19.41
CA LEU A 90 -59.86 -1.85 -19.76
C LEU A 90 -59.60 -3.36 -19.79
N ALA A 91 -60.19 -4.11 -18.85
CA ALA A 91 -60.12 -5.56 -18.82
C ALA A 91 -60.81 -6.15 -20.09
N GLU A 92 -62.01 -5.67 -20.45
CA GLU A 92 -62.71 -6.07 -21.65
C GLU A 92 -61.93 -5.74 -22.94
N LYS A 93 -61.30 -4.56 -23.01
CA LYS A 93 -60.39 -4.22 -24.14
C LYS A 93 -59.21 -5.14 -24.26
N SER A 94 -58.60 -5.54 -23.14
CA SER A 94 -57.46 -6.49 -23.14
C SER A 94 -57.91 -7.88 -23.60
N GLU A 95 -59.09 -8.30 -23.21
CA GLU A 95 -59.75 -9.54 -23.64
C GLU A 95 -60.00 -9.54 -25.16
N ASN A 96 -60.70 -8.52 -25.66
CA ASN A 96 -61.00 -8.37 -27.09
C ASN A 96 -59.70 -8.30 -27.93
N TYR A 97 -58.60 -7.71 -27.44
CA TYR A 97 -57.32 -7.69 -28.12
C TYR A 97 -56.73 -9.09 -28.25
N VAL A 98 -56.80 -9.91 -27.18
CA VAL A 98 -56.33 -11.30 -27.19
C VAL A 98 -57.16 -12.15 -28.14
N MET A 99 -58.46 -12.04 -28.10
CA MET A 99 -59.38 -12.78 -28.97
C MET A 99 -59.12 -12.46 -30.46
N LEU A 100 -58.83 -11.20 -30.77
CA LEU A 100 -58.62 -10.73 -32.14
C LEU A 100 -57.23 -11.15 -32.68
N LYS A 101 -56.21 -11.13 -31.83
CA LYS A 101 -54.85 -11.37 -32.23
C LYS A 101 -54.43 -12.86 -32.13
N TYR A 102 -55.10 -13.61 -31.24
CA TYR A 102 -54.81 -15.03 -30.98
C TYR A 102 -56.14 -15.84 -30.98
N PRO A 103 -56.83 -15.93 -32.12
CA PRO A 103 -58.08 -16.68 -32.20
C PRO A 103 -57.82 -18.17 -31.95
N GLY A 104 -58.51 -18.72 -30.99
CA GLY A 104 -58.35 -20.14 -30.60
C GLY A 104 -57.51 -20.39 -29.35
N LEU A 105 -56.66 -19.48 -28.96
CA LEU A 105 -55.97 -19.52 -27.65
C LEU A 105 -56.86 -18.94 -26.54
N GLY A 106 -57.56 -17.88 -26.83
CA GLY A 106 -58.45 -17.21 -25.90
C GLY A 106 -59.59 -18.11 -25.39
N ASP A 107 -60.30 -18.77 -26.30
CA ASP A 107 -61.47 -19.61 -25.98
C ASP A 107 -61.13 -20.87 -25.17
N LYS A 108 -59.95 -21.47 -25.42
CA LYS A 108 -59.57 -22.73 -24.76
C LYS A 108 -58.82 -22.56 -23.44
N ILE A 109 -58.11 -21.46 -23.23
CA ILE A 109 -57.24 -21.27 -22.09
C ILE A 109 -57.84 -20.37 -21.02
N LEU A 110 -58.60 -19.33 -21.38
CA LEU A 110 -59.02 -18.29 -20.45
C LEU A 110 -60.43 -18.48 -19.83
N TRP A 111 -61.35 -19.26 -20.46
CA TRP A 111 -62.79 -19.12 -20.12
C TRP A 111 -63.50 -20.40 -19.62
N SER A 112 -62.83 -21.57 -19.55
CA SER A 112 -63.47 -22.74 -18.93
C SER A 112 -63.09 -22.90 -17.46
N HIS A 113 -64.05 -23.33 -16.61
CA HIS A 113 -63.81 -23.57 -15.17
C HIS A 113 -62.69 -24.59 -14.89
N GLU A 114 -62.46 -25.50 -15.85
CA GLU A 114 -61.35 -26.45 -15.84
C GLU A 114 -59.96 -25.78 -16.16
N SER A 115 -59.99 -24.56 -16.72
CA SER A 115 -58.82 -23.82 -17.16
C SER A 115 -58.12 -23.05 -16.04
N THR A 116 -58.80 -22.72 -14.94
CA THR A 116 -58.22 -21.96 -13.83
C THR A 116 -57.00 -22.71 -13.23
N ASN A 117 -57.12 -24.01 -13.08
CA ASN A 117 -56.01 -24.84 -12.58
C ASN A 117 -54.84 -24.92 -13.61
N LYS A 118 -55.14 -24.95 -14.92
CA LYS A 118 -54.12 -24.94 -15.99
C LYS A 118 -53.39 -23.62 -16.09
N ILE A 119 -54.10 -22.50 -15.94
CA ILE A 119 -53.51 -21.14 -15.90
C ILE A 119 -52.62 -21.00 -14.67
N VAL A 120 -53.07 -21.45 -13.48
CA VAL A 120 -52.27 -21.42 -12.26
C VAL A 120 -51.00 -22.30 -12.40
N MET A 121 -51.13 -23.49 -12.94
CA MET A 121 -49.93 -24.36 -13.19
C MET A 121 -48.98 -23.72 -14.18
N LEU A 122 -49.43 -23.05 -15.21
CA LEU A 122 -48.61 -22.38 -16.20
C LEU A 122 -47.87 -21.17 -15.59
N ILE A 123 -48.58 -20.36 -14.78
CA ILE A 123 -47.97 -19.24 -14.03
C ILE A 123 -46.89 -19.78 -13.08
N LEU A 124 -47.16 -20.85 -12.34
CA LEU A 124 -46.16 -21.49 -11.46
C LEU A 124 -44.96 -21.98 -12.27
N PHE A 125 -45.16 -22.57 -13.42
CA PHE A 125 -44.08 -23.02 -14.32
C PHE A 125 -43.22 -21.86 -14.80
N LEU A 126 -43.84 -20.73 -15.24
CA LEU A 126 -43.12 -19.54 -15.65
C LEU A 126 -42.33 -18.91 -14.49
N VAL A 127 -42.91 -18.91 -13.27
CA VAL A 127 -42.22 -18.45 -12.08
C VAL A 127 -40.97 -19.34 -11.77
N VAL A 128 -41.12 -20.64 -11.89
CA VAL A 128 -39.99 -21.58 -11.71
C VAL A 128 -38.90 -21.32 -12.73
N ILE A 129 -39.23 -21.15 -14.02
CA ILE A 129 -38.28 -20.81 -15.08
C ILE A 129 -37.59 -19.47 -14.74
N LEU A 130 -38.35 -18.44 -14.36
CA LEU A 130 -37.79 -17.14 -13.96
C LEU A 130 -36.79 -17.29 -12.81
N ILE A 131 -37.13 -18.07 -11.78
CA ILE A 131 -36.25 -18.33 -10.65
C ILE A 131 -34.98 -19.01 -11.13
N ILE A 132 -35.07 -20.04 -11.99
CA ILE A 132 -33.93 -20.75 -12.54
C ILE A 132 -32.99 -19.81 -13.29
N TYR A 133 -33.51 -18.86 -14.07
CA TYR A 133 -32.72 -17.84 -14.75
C TYR A 133 -32.08 -16.81 -13.81
N LEU A 134 -32.75 -16.46 -12.68
CA LEU A 134 -32.25 -15.49 -11.73
C LEU A 134 -31.15 -16.04 -10.82
N VAL A 135 -31.15 -17.35 -10.53
CA VAL A 135 -30.17 -17.99 -9.63
C VAL A 135 -28.72 -17.72 -10.01
N PRO A 136 -28.27 -17.86 -11.27
CA PRO A 136 -26.88 -17.58 -11.65
C PRO A 136 -26.47 -16.12 -11.38
N TYR A 137 -27.38 -15.17 -11.61
CA TYR A 137 -27.11 -13.74 -11.34
C TYR A 137 -26.96 -13.47 -9.85
N ILE A 138 -27.87 -13.99 -9.02
CA ILE A 138 -27.81 -13.84 -7.56
C ILE A 138 -26.54 -14.47 -7.01
N LEU A 139 -26.19 -15.69 -7.44
CA LEU A 139 -24.97 -16.36 -7.05
C LEU A 139 -23.71 -15.60 -7.52
N GLY A 140 -23.72 -15.11 -8.75
CA GLY A 140 -22.65 -14.32 -9.32
C GLY A 140 -22.39 -13.04 -8.50
N ILE A 141 -23.46 -12.28 -8.21
CA ILE A 141 -23.38 -11.07 -7.39
C ILE A 141 -22.86 -11.41 -5.97
N PHE A 142 -23.37 -12.50 -5.37
CA PHE A 142 -22.95 -12.91 -4.03
C PHE A 142 -21.47 -13.29 -3.98
N ILE A 143 -21.01 -14.13 -4.92
CA ILE A 143 -19.60 -14.56 -5.01
C ILE A 143 -18.69 -13.35 -5.29
N PHE A 144 -19.07 -12.50 -6.25
CA PHE A 144 -18.32 -11.27 -6.57
C PHE A 144 -18.20 -10.36 -5.35
N SER A 145 -19.34 -10.05 -4.70
CA SER A 145 -19.37 -9.20 -3.50
C SER A 145 -18.47 -9.76 -2.39
N LYS A 146 -18.59 -11.06 -2.08
CA LYS A 146 -17.75 -11.72 -1.07
C LYS A 146 -16.26 -11.65 -1.41
N THR A 147 -15.90 -11.83 -2.69
CA THR A 147 -14.50 -11.78 -3.15
C THR A 147 -13.92 -10.37 -3.05
N VAL A 148 -14.69 -9.35 -3.46
CA VAL A 148 -14.28 -7.94 -3.36
C VAL A 148 -14.14 -7.50 -1.91
N ILE A 149 -15.15 -7.80 -1.07
CA ILE A 149 -15.12 -7.45 0.37
C ILE A 149 -13.91 -8.10 1.06
N LYS A 150 -13.63 -9.37 0.76
CA LYS A 150 -12.44 -10.06 1.31
C LYS A 150 -11.16 -9.31 0.93
N LYS A 151 -11.03 -8.92 -0.36
CA LYS A 151 -9.83 -8.22 -0.84
C LYS A 151 -9.65 -6.84 -0.22
N VAL A 152 -10.75 -6.09 -0.08
CA VAL A 152 -10.74 -4.77 0.58
C VAL A 152 -10.29 -4.92 2.04
N ARG A 153 -10.85 -5.87 2.80
CA ARG A 153 -10.45 -6.13 4.18
C ARG A 153 -8.97 -6.51 4.33
N GLU A 154 -8.45 -7.38 3.44
CA GLU A 154 -7.02 -7.72 3.43
C GLU A 154 -6.14 -6.48 3.22
N MET A 155 -6.57 -5.57 2.35
CA MET A 155 -5.85 -4.31 2.12
C MET A 155 -5.93 -3.35 3.32
N GLU A 156 -7.11 -3.22 3.94
CA GLU A 156 -7.30 -2.42 5.15
C GLU A 156 -6.47 -2.95 6.31
N GLN A 157 -6.48 -4.28 6.54
CA GLN A 157 -5.67 -4.91 7.58
C GLN A 157 -4.19 -4.65 7.35
N LYS A 158 -3.71 -4.82 6.12
CA LYS A 158 -2.31 -4.55 5.81
C LYS A 158 -1.93 -3.08 6.00
N GLN A 159 -2.82 -2.15 5.68
CA GLN A 159 -2.59 -0.72 5.94
C GLN A 159 -2.54 -0.41 7.45
N GLU A 160 -3.42 -1.04 8.21
CA GLU A 160 -3.44 -0.85 9.66
C GLU A 160 -2.19 -1.44 10.33
N GLU A 161 -1.72 -2.63 9.88
CA GLU A 161 -0.45 -3.22 10.32
C GLU A 161 0.75 -2.32 9.98
N GLU A 162 0.85 -1.82 8.72
CA GLU A 162 1.89 -0.88 8.30
C GLU A 162 1.87 0.40 9.16
N ARG A 163 0.67 0.92 9.47
CA ARG A 163 0.49 2.10 10.32
C ARG A 163 0.90 1.85 11.77
N GLN A 164 0.48 0.73 12.34
CA GLN A 164 0.83 0.36 13.72
C GLN A 164 2.33 0.14 13.86
N GLU A 165 2.97 -0.49 12.87
CA GLU A 165 4.43 -0.65 12.84
C GLU A 165 5.13 0.71 12.76
N PHE A 166 4.65 1.62 11.92
CA PHE A 166 5.17 2.99 11.85
C PHE A 166 5.01 3.74 13.18
N ASP A 167 3.83 3.71 13.79
CA ASP A 167 3.58 4.35 15.08
C ASP A 167 4.43 3.74 16.21
N ARG A 168 4.62 2.42 16.18
CA ARG A 168 5.51 1.73 17.12
C ARG A 168 6.98 2.18 16.96
N LYS A 169 7.49 2.21 15.73
CA LYS A 169 8.86 2.68 15.44
C LYS A 169 9.03 4.14 15.89
N ARG A 170 8.05 4.98 15.61
CA ARG A 170 8.06 6.39 16.05
C ARG A 170 8.07 6.53 17.57
N ASN A 171 7.26 5.74 18.27
CA ASN A 171 7.20 5.79 19.74
C ASN A 171 8.50 5.28 20.39
N LEU A 172 9.12 4.24 19.85
CA LEU A 172 10.44 3.76 20.28
C LEU A 172 11.48 4.87 20.09
N LEU A 173 11.51 5.49 18.91
CA LEU A 173 12.38 6.62 18.58
C LEU A 173 12.25 7.75 19.60
N LEU A 174 11.01 8.19 19.93
CA LEU A 174 10.77 9.25 20.91
C LEU A 174 11.23 8.84 22.33
N SER A 175 11.07 7.57 22.70
CA SER A 175 11.52 7.02 23.98
C SER A 175 13.04 7.06 24.10
N ASP A 176 13.76 6.64 23.06
CA ASP A 176 15.22 6.62 23.03
C ASP A 176 15.80 8.03 23.07
N ILE A 177 15.20 8.99 22.35
CA ILE A 177 15.57 10.41 22.42
C ILE A 177 15.39 10.96 23.83
N ALA A 178 14.23 10.71 24.45
CA ALA A 178 13.95 11.18 25.79
C ALA A 178 14.96 10.63 26.80
N HIS A 179 15.37 9.38 26.66
CA HIS A 179 16.41 8.75 27.46
C HIS A 179 17.76 9.44 27.24
N ASP A 180 18.18 9.62 25.98
CA ASP A 180 19.48 10.19 25.61
C ASP A 180 19.60 11.69 25.95
N LEU A 181 18.49 12.43 26.02
CA LEU A 181 18.44 13.80 26.51
C LEU A 181 18.46 13.87 28.04
N ARG A 182 17.83 12.93 28.75
CA ARG A 182 17.77 12.92 30.21
C ARG A 182 19.16 12.84 30.84
N THR A 183 20.05 12.02 30.31
CA THR A 183 21.41 11.81 30.84
C THR A 183 22.23 13.09 30.87
N PRO A 184 22.43 13.86 29.78
CA PRO A 184 23.17 15.12 29.82
C PRO A 184 22.46 16.19 30.71
N ILE A 185 21.10 16.27 30.69
CA ILE A 185 20.36 17.20 31.54
C ILE A 185 20.64 16.92 33.01
N THR A 186 20.59 15.65 33.43
CA THR A 186 20.88 15.28 34.85
C THR A 186 22.33 15.64 35.22
N THR A 187 23.29 15.42 34.33
CA THR A 187 24.70 15.76 34.53
C THR A 187 24.87 17.28 34.66
N ILE A 188 24.32 18.08 33.74
CA ILE A 188 24.35 19.53 33.75
C ILE A 188 23.77 20.06 35.07
N SER A 189 22.57 19.58 35.45
CA SER A 189 21.89 19.99 36.67
C SER A 189 22.68 19.62 37.91
N GLY A 190 23.32 18.43 37.93
CA GLY A 190 24.17 18.00 39.05
C GLY A 190 25.39 18.89 39.26
N TYR A 191 26.15 19.15 38.18
CA TYR A 191 27.34 20.01 38.24
C TYR A 191 26.99 21.47 38.52
N ALA A 192 25.95 22.02 37.91
CA ALA A 192 25.47 23.35 38.17
C ALA A 192 25.05 23.52 39.64
N LYS A 193 24.34 22.53 40.19
CA LYS A 193 23.95 22.56 41.63
C LYS A 193 25.17 22.47 42.53
N ALA A 194 26.15 21.60 42.27
CA ALA A 194 27.35 21.49 43.07
C ALA A 194 28.17 22.80 43.12
N ILE A 195 28.22 23.53 42.01
CA ILE A 195 28.86 24.86 41.94
C ILE A 195 28.04 25.87 42.76
N ASN A 196 26.72 25.91 42.57
CA ASN A 196 25.83 26.87 43.21
C ASN A 196 25.75 26.69 44.75
N ASP A 197 25.77 25.43 45.22
CA ASP A 197 25.73 25.10 46.65
C ASP A 197 27.11 25.28 47.33
N GLY A 198 28.11 25.80 46.62
CA GLY A 198 29.46 26.04 47.15
C GLY A 198 30.24 24.79 47.55
N MET A 199 29.79 23.61 47.05
CA MET A 199 30.46 22.33 47.33
C MET A 199 31.87 22.24 46.70
N ILE A 200 32.17 23.10 45.72
CA ILE A 200 33.41 23.15 44.99
C ILE A 200 34.06 24.53 45.20
N THR A 201 35.06 24.55 46.03
CA THR A 201 35.77 25.81 46.36
C THR A 201 37.02 26.01 45.49
N ASP A 202 37.51 24.93 44.87
CA ASP A 202 38.68 24.94 43.98
C ASP A 202 38.28 25.51 42.61
N LYS A 203 38.97 26.57 42.17
CA LYS A 203 38.71 27.26 40.91
C LYS A 203 39.02 26.37 39.67
N GLU A 204 40.00 25.50 39.73
CA GLU A 204 40.29 24.60 38.65
C GLU A 204 39.17 23.57 38.45
N LYS A 205 38.67 23.00 39.56
CA LYS A 205 37.53 22.08 39.51
C LYS A 205 36.23 22.79 39.09
N GLN A 206 36.04 24.04 39.48
CA GLN A 206 34.87 24.83 38.99
C GLN A 206 34.97 24.98 37.47
N LYS A 207 36.15 25.29 36.93
CA LYS A 207 36.35 25.41 35.49
C LYS A 207 36.10 24.07 34.79
N GLU A 208 36.64 22.97 35.29
CA GLU A 208 36.38 21.63 34.78
C GLU A 208 34.88 21.30 34.70
N TYR A 209 34.10 21.66 35.76
CA TYR A 209 32.66 21.40 35.77
C TYR A 209 31.92 22.28 34.78
N LEU A 210 32.32 23.54 34.59
CA LEU A 210 31.78 24.41 33.54
C LEU A 210 32.09 23.90 32.16
N ASP A 211 33.29 23.40 31.89
CA ASP A 211 33.68 22.80 30.62
C ASP A 211 32.85 21.52 30.32
N ILE A 212 32.58 20.71 31.35
CA ILE A 212 31.68 19.56 31.23
C ILE A 212 30.25 19.99 30.91
N ILE A 213 29.73 20.99 31.60
CA ILE A 213 28.40 21.55 31.33
C ILE A 213 28.30 22.03 29.88
N GLN A 214 29.30 22.79 29.42
CA GLN A 214 29.35 23.32 28.05
C GLN A 214 29.39 22.18 27.03
N SER A 215 30.25 21.18 27.22
CA SER A 215 30.37 20.00 26.36
C SER A 215 29.05 19.21 26.29
N LYS A 216 28.39 18.98 27.44
CA LYS A 216 27.10 18.27 27.47
C LYS A 216 25.98 19.06 26.83
N SER A 217 25.97 20.41 26.99
CA SER A 217 25.01 21.30 26.35
C SER A 217 25.18 21.29 24.81
N LYS A 218 26.43 21.36 24.32
CA LYS A 218 26.73 21.25 22.89
C LYS A 218 26.23 19.91 22.33
N ARG A 219 26.57 18.81 23.00
CA ARG A 219 26.13 17.46 22.58
C ARG A 219 24.59 17.35 22.52
N MET A 220 23.87 17.99 23.47
CA MET A 220 22.41 18.00 23.48
C MET A 220 21.86 18.77 22.27
N ASN A 221 22.48 19.90 21.94
CA ASN A 221 22.08 20.68 20.75
C ASN A 221 22.30 19.87 19.46
N ASP A 222 23.46 19.22 19.32
CA ASP A 222 23.76 18.34 18.16
C ASP A 222 22.72 17.21 18.02
N LEU A 223 22.28 16.62 19.14
CA LEU A 223 21.25 15.57 19.14
C LEU A 223 19.89 16.12 18.66
N ILE A 224 19.53 17.32 19.13
CA ILE A 224 18.27 17.98 18.73
C ILE A 224 18.30 18.33 17.24
N GLU A 225 19.41 18.85 16.73
CA GLU A 225 19.57 19.15 15.30
C GLU A 225 19.41 17.90 14.43
N LEU A 226 20.08 16.80 14.80
CA LEU A 226 19.94 15.51 14.09
C LEU A 226 18.51 14.96 14.13
N LEU A 227 17.80 15.17 15.25
CA LEU A 227 16.40 14.80 15.36
C LEU A 227 15.52 15.60 14.39
N PHE A 228 15.72 16.93 14.35
CA PHE A 228 14.98 17.80 13.42
C PHE A 228 15.24 17.40 11.96
N GLU A 229 16.49 17.08 11.62
CA GLU A 229 16.85 16.59 10.29
C GLU A 229 16.16 15.27 9.97
N TYR A 230 16.20 14.30 10.89
CA TYR A 230 15.53 13.02 10.72
C TYR A 230 14.02 13.20 10.46
N VAL A 231 13.35 14.01 11.30
CA VAL A 231 11.91 14.29 11.16
C VAL A 231 11.60 15.03 9.85
N LYS A 232 12.46 15.99 9.46
CA LYS A 232 12.31 16.73 8.20
C LYS A 232 12.40 15.79 6.99
N ILE A 233 13.40 14.92 6.94
CA ILE A 233 13.60 13.95 5.85
C ILE A 233 12.49 12.89 5.86
N ASP A 234 11.94 12.56 7.04
CA ASP A 234 10.85 11.58 7.20
C ASP A 234 9.46 12.14 6.83
N SER A 235 9.31 13.43 6.68
CA SER A 235 8.04 14.05 6.35
C SER A 235 7.60 13.74 4.91
N GLU A 236 6.31 13.45 4.71
CA GLU A 236 5.73 13.17 3.37
C GLU A 236 5.94 14.28 2.33
N GLY A 237 6.28 15.50 2.78
CA GLY A 237 6.49 16.67 1.93
C GLY A 237 7.95 16.91 1.54
N PHE A 238 8.91 16.22 2.14
CA PHE A 238 10.32 16.42 1.83
C PHE A 238 10.68 15.87 0.46
N LYS A 239 11.35 16.69 -0.35
CA LYS A 239 11.84 16.33 -1.67
C LYS A 239 13.30 16.74 -1.81
N LEU A 240 14.08 15.91 -2.47
CA LEU A 240 15.44 16.25 -2.85
C LEU A 240 15.45 17.31 -3.96
N GLU A 241 16.34 18.28 -3.84
CA GLU A 241 16.63 19.27 -4.87
C GLU A 241 17.81 18.77 -5.72
N LYS A 242 17.51 17.81 -6.62
CA LYS A 242 18.52 17.16 -7.46
C LYS A 242 18.90 18.09 -8.63
N GLU A 243 20.19 18.15 -8.90
CA GLU A 243 20.78 18.82 -10.06
C GLU A 243 21.87 17.95 -10.69
N GLU A 244 22.17 18.15 -11.97
CA GLU A 244 23.31 17.50 -12.60
C GLU A 244 24.62 18.04 -12.01
N TYR A 245 25.40 17.18 -11.39
CA TYR A 245 26.65 17.54 -10.78
C TYR A 245 27.73 16.46 -10.95
N ASP A 246 29.00 16.89 -10.99
CA ASP A 246 30.11 15.95 -11.03
C ASP A 246 30.34 15.30 -9.68
N LEU A 247 30.05 14.00 -9.61
CA LEU A 247 30.21 13.18 -8.41
C LEU A 247 31.66 13.12 -7.92
N ILE A 248 32.64 13.16 -8.85
CA ILE A 248 34.06 13.19 -8.55
C ILE A 248 34.44 14.48 -7.80
N GLU A 249 34.00 15.61 -8.32
CA GLU A 249 34.23 16.92 -7.69
C GLU A 249 33.57 17.00 -6.32
N LEU A 250 32.31 16.54 -6.22
CA LEU A 250 31.56 16.52 -4.96
C LEU A 250 32.26 15.68 -3.89
N LEU A 251 32.82 14.52 -4.24
CA LEU A 251 33.58 13.70 -3.29
C LEU A 251 34.88 14.36 -2.87
N ARG A 252 35.58 15.05 -3.79
CA ARG A 252 36.82 15.79 -3.46
C ARG A 252 36.53 16.98 -2.54
N GLU A 253 35.43 17.73 -2.79
CA GLU A 253 34.99 18.80 -1.90
C GLU A 253 34.75 18.27 -0.46
N ASN A 254 34.04 17.13 -0.34
CA ASN A 254 33.77 16.51 0.95
C ASN A 254 35.05 15.95 1.62
N ALA A 255 35.95 15.37 0.83
CA ALA A 255 37.23 14.90 1.35
C ALA A 255 38.06 16.06 1.91
N ALA A 256 38.13 17.19 1.20
CA ALA A 256 38.81 18.38 1.66
C ALA A 256 38.19 18.96 2.93
N LEU A 257 36.87 18.98 3.03
CA LEU A 257 36.14 19.46 4.21
C LEU A 257 36.45 18.61 5.46
N MET A 258 36.57 17.29 5.31
CA MET A 258 36.76 16.36 6.43
C MET A 258 38.26 16.10 6.77
N TYR A 259 39.18 16.65 5.98
CA TYR A 259 40.60 16.38 6.13
C TYR A 259 41.13 16.79 7.50
N THR A 260 40.84 17.99 7.96
CA THR A 260 41.25 18.53 9.25
C THR A 260 40.71 17.72 10.42
N ASP A 261 39.41 17.30 10.37
CA ASP A 261 38.80 16.51 11.42
C ASP A 261 39.45 15.12 11.56
N ILE A 262 39.87 14.52 10.43
CA ILE A 262 40.56 13.23 10.42
C ILE A 262 42.00 13.39 10.97
N GLU A 263 42.72 14.45 10.59
CA GLU A 263 44.05 14.79 11.08
C GLU A 263 44.04 15.08 12.59
N ASP A 264 43.10 15.89 13.08
CA ASP A 264 42.93 16.17 14.50
C ASP A 264 42.58 14.93 15.31
N ALA A 265 41.93 13.93 14.70
CA ALA A 265 41.70 12.61 15.30
C ALA A 265 42.93 11.69 15.24
N GLN A 266 44.07 12.14 14.73
CA GLN A 266 45.32 11.37 14.56
C GLN A 266 45.08 10.09 13.72
N MET A 267 44.25 10.20 12.65
CA MET A 267 43.93 9.13 11.71
C MET A 267 44.56 9.42 10.34
N GLU A 268 44.75 8.39 9.52
CA GLU A 268 45.23 8.54 8.15
C GLU A 268 44.06 8.58 7.18
N PHE A 269 44.09 9.51 6.21
CA PHE A 269 43.05 9.63 5.18
C PHE A 269 43.60 9.27 3.79
N VAL A 270 43.12 8.18 3.23
CA VAL A 270 43.47 7.73 1.88
C VAL A 270 42.35 8.08 0.90
N ILE A 271 42.67 8.81 -0.14
CA ILE A 271 41.71 9.24 -1.18
C ILE A 271 42.07 8.56 -2.50
N ASP A 272 41.17 7.72 -3.01
CA ASP A 272 41.33 6.93 -4.23
C ASP A 272 40.15 7.21 -5.18
N ILE A 273 40.15 8.43 -5.73
CA ILE A 273 39.09 8.96 -6.59
C ILE A 273 39.70 9.23 -7.99
N PRO A 274 39.16 8.65 -9.07
CA PRO A 274 39.64 8.87 -10.43
C PRO A 274 39.53 10.33 -10.85
N GLU A 275 40.28 10.71 -11.91
CA GLU A 275 40.22 12.08 -12.46
C GLU A 275 39.05 12.30 -13.40
N GLU A 276 38.57 11.24 -14.04
CA GLU A 276 37.50 11.29 -15.01
C GLU A 276 36.18 11.72 -14.39
N SER A 277 35.59 12.81 -14.86
CA SER A 277 34.30 13.34 -14.46
C SER A 277 33.18 12.27 -14.52
N GLN A 278 32.23 12.33 -13.59
CA GLN A 278 31.04 11.48 -13.55
C GLN A 278 29.82 12.32 -13.19
N ILE A 279 29.05 12.71 -14.19
CA ILE A 279 27.85 13.50 -13.99
C ILE A 279 26.69 12.59 -13.52
N VAL A 280 26.01 13.00 -12.48
CA VAL A 280 24.82 12.33 -11.91
C VAL A 280 23.81 13.38 -11.44
N GLU A 281 22.53 12.99 -11.36
CA GLU A 281 21.49 13.81 -10.71
C GLU A 281 21.57 13.62 -9.18
N VAL A 282 22.01 14.64 -8.45
CA VAL A 282 22.24 14.59 -7.02
C VAL A 282 21.83 15.87 -6.30
N ASP A 283 21.27 15.73 -5.10
CA ASP A 283 21.16 16.84 -4.15
C ASP A 283 22.48 16.98 -3.39
N LYS A 284 23.28 17.99 -3.79
CA LYS A 284 24.64 18.24 -3.25
C LYS A 284 24.67 18.32 -1.74
N LEU A 285 23.73 19.08 -1.16
CA LEU A 285 23.69 19.32 0.28
C LEU A 285 23.40 18.01 1.04
N GLN A 286 22.39 17.28 0.59
CA GLN A 286 22.01 16.03 1.24
C GLN A 286 23.05 14.93 1.05
N PHE A 287 23.64 14.84 -0.15
CA PHE A 287 24.71 13.86 -0.38
C PHE A 287 25.98 14.19 0.39
N SER A 288 26.38 15.46 0.49
CA SER A 288 27.51 15.87 1.36
C SER A 288 27.29 15.45 2.82
N ARG A 289 26.05 15.54 3.32
CA ARG A 289 25.69 15.03 4.66
C ARG A 289 25.89 13.51 4.78
N VAL A 290 25.56 12.75 3.74
CA VAL A 290 25.81 11.30 3.73
C VAL A 290 27.30 11.02 3.93
N ILE A 291 28.15 11.63 3.11
CA ILE A 291 29.61 11.43 3.18
C ILE A 291 30.15 11.85 4.53
N THR A 292 29.76 13.04 5.01
CA THR A 292 30.17 13.54 6.34
C THR A 292 29.73 12.60 7.46
N ASN A 293 28.47 12.12 7.43
CA ASN A 293 27.96 11.20 8.45
C ASN A 293 28.75 9.88 8.47
N LEU A 294 29.13 9.33 7.32
CA LEU A 294 29.91 8.10 7.22
C LEU A 294 31.36 8.30 7.72
N ILE A 295 32.02 9.41 7.35
CA ILE A 295 33.37 9.74 7.81
C ILE A 295 33.38 10.04 9.32
N VAL A 296 32.46 10.85 9.82
CA VAL A 296 32.32 11.13 11.27
C VAL A 296 32.06 9.84 12.05
N ASN A 297 31.30 8.89 11.47
CA ASN A 297 31.09 7.59 12.08
C ASN A 297 32.42 6.80 12.19
N ALA A 298 33.26 6.81 11.14
CA ALA A 298 34.58 6.19 11.16
C ALA A 298 35.49 6.84 12.20
N ILE A 299 35.57 8.18 12.27
CA ILE A 299 36.38 8.91 13.27
C ILE A 299 35.92 8.55 14.70
N ARG A 300 34.62 8.53 14.94
CA ARG A 300 34.07 8.38 16.30
C ARG A 300 34.22 6.98 16.87
N HIS A 301 34.15 5.95 16.05
CA HIS A 301 34.09 4.56 16.49
C HIS A 301 35.42 3.83 16.42
N ASN A 302 36.45 4.46 15.90
CA ASN A 302 37.78 3.90 15.81
C ASN A 302 38.78 4.62 16.73
N GLU A 303 39.99 4.10 16.78
CA GLU A 303 41.10 4.62 17.59
C GLU A 303 42.07 5.42 16.71
N GLU A 304 42.97 6.16 17.35
CA GLU A 304 44.11 6.81 16.70
C GLU A 304 44.87 5.83 15.80
N ASN A 305 45.51 6.33 14.75
CA ASN A 305 46.19 5.56 13.70
C ASN A 305 45.30 4.63 12.85
N THR A 306 43.99 4.78 12.91
CA THR A 306 43.08 4.11 11.95
C THR A 306 43.21 4.76 10.57
N ILE A 307 43.21 3.94 9.53
CA ILE A 307 43.22 4.36 8.13
C ILE A 307 41.79 4.42 7.66
N ILE A 308 41.35 5.59 7.21
CA ILE A 308 40.03 5.80 6.57
C ILE A 308 40.29 5.99 5.08
N LYS A 309 39.60 5.21 4.24
CA LYS A 309 39.70 5.30 2.77
C LYS A 309 38.37 5.78 2.18
N LEU A 310 38.43 6.84 1.37
CA LEU A 310 37.36 7.24 0.48
C LEU A 310 37.73 6.88 -0.96
N SER A 311 36.97 6.02 -1.60
CA SER A 311 37.27 5.59 -2.96
C SER A 311 36.02 5.56 -3.85
N LEU A 312 36.24 5.69 -5.15
CA LEU A 312 35.21 5.57 -6.18
C LEU A 312 35.68 4.61 -7.27
N LYS A 313 34.86 3.63 -7.61
CA LYS A 313 35.10 2.65 -8.68
C LYS A 313 33.99 2.71 -9.72
N LYS A 314 34.37 2.76 -10.98
CA LYS A 314 33.43 2.78 -12.11
C LYS A 314 33.27 1.37 -12.68
N TYR A 315 32.03 0.96 -12.89
CA TYR A 315 31.65 -0.29 -13.56
C TYR A 315 30.64 0.04 -14.68
N PRO A 316 30.43 -0.85 -15.65
CA PRO A 316 29.39 -0.64 -16.67
C PRO A 316 27.99 -0.48 -16.04
N GLY A 317 27.41 0.71 -16.19
CA GLY A 317 26.08 1.02 -15.63
C GLY A 317 26.01 1.27 -14.12
N LEU A 318 27.16 1.31 -13.42
CA LEU A 318 27.21 1.42 -11.95
C LEU A 318 28.50 2.13 -11.48
N VAL A 319 28.35 3.04 -10.53
CA VAL A 319 29.44 3.59 -9.75
C VAL A 319 29.33 3.11 -8.31
N ILE A 320 30.42 2.70 -7.70
CA ILE A 320 30.50 2.33 -6.28
C ILE A 320 31.39 3.32 -5.56
N ILE A 321 30.88 3.93 -4.50
CA ILE A 321 31.61 4.79 -3.59
C ILE A 321 31.79 4.03 -2.29
N ASP A 322 33.05 3.87 -1.86
CA ASP A 322 33.38 3.16 -0.64
C ASP A 322 33.98 4.13 0.39
N ILE A 323 33.43 4.11 1.61
CA ILE A 323 34.07 4.67 2.80
C ILE A 323 34.46 3.48 3.67
N ALA A 324 35.76 3.13 3.63
CA ALA A 324 36.31 1.98 4.32
C ALA A 324 37.19 2.41 5.49
N ASP A 325 37.31 1.58 6.53
CA ASP A 325 38.25 1.77 7.61
C ASP A 325 38.82 0.42 8.10
N ASN A 326 40.06 0.45 8.63
CA ASN A 326 40.74 -0.71 9.22
C ASN A 326 40.61 -0.75 10.75
N GLY A 327 39.63 -0.03 11.30
CA GLY A 327 39.41 0.03 12.73
C GLY A 327 38.65 -1.17 13.30
N ARG A 328 37.87 -0.96 14.36
CA ARG A 328 37.14 -2.03 15.06
C ARG A 328 36.09 -2.67 14.20
N GLU A 329 35.94 -3.98 14.32
CA GLU A 329 34.80 -4.71 13.70
C GLU A 329 33.46 -4.27 14.30
N ILE A 330 32.44 -4.29 13.46
CA ILE A 330 31.04 -4.10 13.91
C ILE A 330 30.52 -5.44 14.43
N PRO A 331 30.01 -5.50 15.68
CA PRO A 331 29.42 -6.71 16.24
C PRO A 331 28.29 -7.26 15.34
N LYS A 332 28.26 -8.60 15.18
CA LYS A 332 27.33 -9.27 14.27
C LYS A 332 25.85 -8.99 14.55
N ASP A 333 25.49 -8.85 15.82
CA ASP A 333 24.15 -8.53 16.30
C ASP A 333 23.65 -7.15 15.86
N ILE A 334 24.58 -6.25 15.48
CA ILE A 334 24.26 -4.89 15.04
C ILE A 334 24.28 -4.79 13.52
N GLN A 335 25.08 -5.62 12.82
CA GLN A 335 25.30 -5.48 11.38
C GLN A 335 24.00 -5.48 10.57
N GLU A 336 23.02 -6.32 10.92
CA GLU A 336 21.72 -6.41 10.22
C GLU A 336 20.87 -5.16 10.38
N ASN A 337 21.02 -4.48 11.54
CA ASN A 337 20.18 -3.33 11.89
C ASN A 337 20.96 -2.02 11.99
N ILE A 338 22.18 -1.97 11.40
CA ILE A 338 23.09 -0.81 11.58
C ILE A 338 22.52 0.51 11.05
N PHE A 339 21.63 0.45 10.07
CA PHE A 339 20.93 1.59 9.49
C PHE A 339 19.62 1.92 10.19
N GLU A 340 19.15 1.08 11.13
CA GLU A 340 17.96 1.40 11.91
C GLU A 340 18.27 2.57 12.87
N PRO A 341 17.31 3.51 13.03
CA PRO A 341 17.49 4.62 13.96
C PRO A 341 17.84 4.14 15.37
N PHE A 342 18.81 4.78 16.02
CA PHE A 342 19.32 4.45 17.37
C PHE A 342 19.92 3.05 17.52
N SER A 343 20.21 2.36 16.43
CA SER A 343 20.95 1.11 16.48
C SER A 343 22.34 1.36 17.06
N ARG A 344 22.62 0.77 18.24
CA ARG A 344 23.90 0.88 18.96
C ARG A 344 24.20 -0.43 19.66
N GLY A 345 25.49 -0.81 19.70
CA GLY A 345 25.92 -1.92 20.55
C GLY A 345 25.89 -1.53 22.04
N ASP A 346 25.59 -2.51 22.90
CA ASP A 346 25.49 -2.30 24.36
C ASP A 346 26.72 -1.64 24.99
N LYS A 347 27.91 -1.90 24.45
CA LYS A 347 29.19 -1.31 24.90
C LYS A 347 29.35 0.16 24.48
N SER A 348 28.67 0.63 23.44
CA SER A 348 28.79 2.01 22.95
C SER A 348 27.86 2.99 23.67
N ARG A 349 26.92 2.52 24.49
CA ARG A 349 26.04 3.38 25.29
C ARG A 349 26.80 4.22 26.32
N ASN A 350 27.93 3.74 26.82
CA ASN A 350 28.73 4.37 27.90
C ASN A 350 30.01 5.09 27.43
N SER A 351 30.48 4.92 26.18
CA SER A 351 31.72 5.51 25.71
C SER A 351 31.52 6.28 24.40
N LYS A 352 32.04 7.50 24.30
CA LYS A 352 32.19 8.38 23.11
C LYS A 352 30.93 8.50 22.18
N GLY A 353 29.76 8.13 22.68
CA GLY A 353 28.47 7.85 22.08
C GLY A 353 27.98 8.74 20.95
N GLY A 354 27.83 8.16 19.79
CA GLY A 354 27.05 8.68 18.69
C GLY A 354 25.54 8.69 19.01
N THR A 355 24.75 9.42 18.22
CA THR A 355 23.29 9.51 18.36
C THR A 355 22.56 8.28 17.82
N GLY A 356 23.23 7.47 16.98
CA GLY A 356 22.60 6.36 16.23
C GLY A 356 21.66 6.82 15.11
N LEU A 357 21.60 8.12 14.81
CA LEU A 357 20.78 8.67 13.73
C LEU A 357 21.54 8.92 12.43
N GLY A 358 22.85 9.10 12.48
CA GLY A 358 23.64 9.47 11.29
C GLY A 358 23.55 8.44 10.16
N LEU A 359 23.66 7.14 10.47
CA LEU A 359 23.57 6.09 9.46
C LEU A 359 22.15 5.92 8.90
N SER A 360 21.13 6.07 9.72
CA SER A 360 19.74 6.00 9.26
C SER A 360 19.37 7.20 8.37
N ILE A 361 19.87 8.39 8.69
CA ILE A 361 19.74 9.58 7.82
C ILE A 361 20.46 9.34 6.50
N ALA A 362 21.70 8.82 6.53
CA ALA A 362 22.46 8.52 5.32
C ALA A 362 21.71 7.52 4.42
N GLN A 363 21.23 6.42 4.96
CA GLN A 363 20.46 5.43 4.20
C GLN A 363 19.20 6.05 3.58
N LYS A 364 18.49 6.87 4.34
CA LYS A 364 17.25 7.50 3.88
C LYS A 364 17.50 8.45 2.71
N ILE A 365 18.52 9.29 2.80
CA ILE A 365 18.95 10.20 1.73
C ILE A 365 19.35 9.40 0.48
N ILE A 366 20.15 8.35 0.63
CA ILE A 366 20.59 7.49 -0.47
C ILE A 366 19.39 6.81 -1.16
N ASN A 367 18.46 6.25 -0.38
CA ASN A 367 17.25 5.64 -0.93
C ASN A 367 16.35 6.66 -1.67
N MET A 368 16.29 7.91 -1.21
CA MET A 368 15.56 8.99 -1.90
C MET A 368 16.22 9.41 -3.21
N HIS A 369 17.54 9.23 -3.35
CA HIS A 369 18.22 9.38 -4.64
C HIS A 369 17.89 8.24 -5.62
N GLY A 370 17.34 7.12 -5.13
CA GLY A 370 17.16 5.88 -5.89
C GLY A 370 18.43 5.03 -5.90
N TRP A 371 19.36 5.30 -5.00
CA TRP A 371 20.63 4.62 -4.81
C TRP A 371 20.54 3.63 -3.64
N GLU A 372 21.59 2.81 -3.46
CA GLU A 372 21.65 1.81 -2.40
C GLU A 372 22.90 2.01 -1.54
N ILE A 373 22.77 1.84 -0.21
CA ILE A 373 23.89 1.82 0.72
C ILE A 373 23.91 0.52 1.49
N ASN A 374 25.11 -0.10 1.58
CA ASN A 374 25.31 -1.38 2.25
C ASN A 374 26.54 -1.35 3.15
N LEU A 375 26.57 -2.22 4.16
CA LEU A 375 27.75 -2.51 4.95
C LEU A 375 28.45 -3.75 4.38
N ASN A 376 29.73 -3.61 4.01
CA ASN A 376 30.58 -4.72 3.61
C ASN A 376 31.64 -4.96 4.70
N THR A 377 31.57 -6.11 5.39
CA THR A 377 32.50 -6.55 6.43
C THR A 377 33.62 -7.47 5.91
N ASN A 378 33.65 -7.72 4.61
CA ASN A 378 34.67 -8.52 3.93
C ASN A 378 35.46 -7.68 2.90
N TYR A 379 35.67 -6.39 3.20
CA TYR A 379 36.34 -5.49 2.28
C TYR A 379 37.86 -5.75 2.30
N PRO A 380 38.52 -5.87 1.13
CA PRO A 380 39.95 -6.16 1.08
C PRO A 380 40.80 -5.09 1.78
N GLU A 381 41.75 -5.51 2.60
CA GLU A 381 42.72 -4.68 3.35
C GLU A 381 42.11 -3.79 4.45
N TYR A 382 40.75 -3.74 4.58
CA TYR A 382 40.05 -2.97 5.59
C TYR A 382 39.11 -3.86 6.37
N THR A 383 38.79 -3.45 7.58
CA THR A 383 37.89 -4.21 8.46
C THR A 383 36.43 -4.15 7.99
N LYS A 384 36.05 -3.00 7.42
CA LYS A 384 34.67 -2.75 6.92
C LYS A 384 34.67 -1.61 5.91
N ALA A 385 33.60 -1.58 5.10
CA ALA A 385 33.29 -0.46 4.21
C ALA A 385 31.77 -0.20 4.18
N PHE A 386 31.39 1.05 4.10
CA PHE A 386 30.07 1.47 3.67
C PHE A 386 30.13 1.70 2.15
N GLU A 387 29.38 0.89 1.41
CA GLU A 387 29.36 0.92 -0.06
C GLU A 387 28.07 1.61 -0.54
N ILE A 388 28.22 2.70 -1.30
CA ILE A 388 27.11 3.38 -1.95
C ILE A 388 27.12 3.02 -3.44
N LYS A 389 26.05 2.43 -3.91
CA LYS A 389 25.86 2.03 -5.31
C LYS A 389 25.01 3.07 -6.04
N VAL A 390 25.59 3.71 -7.03
CA VAL A 390 25.01 4.76 -7.86
C VAL A 390 24.77 4.20 -9.25
N PRO A 391 23.52 3.89 -9.65
CA PRO A 391 23.20 3.51 -11.02
C PRO A 391 23.49 4.68 -11.97
N ILE A 392 24.18 4.39 -13.08
CA ILE A 392 24.44 5.35 -14.16
C ILE A 392 23.80 4.85 -15.44
N SER A 393 23.15 5.75 -16.18
CA SER A 393 22.50 5.46 -17.48
C SER A 393 23.49 5.44 -18.63
#